data_efc9fcf20e882732c7fccabd876bac8c
#
_entry.id   efc9fcf20e882732c7fccabd876bac8c
#
_cell.length_a   1.000
_cell.length_b   1.000
_cell.length_c   1.000
_cell.angle_alpha   90.00
_cell.angle_beta   90.00
_cell.angle_gamma   90.00
#
_symmetry.space_group_name_H-M   'P 1'
#
loop_
_entity.id
_entity.type
_entity.pdbx_description
1 polymer ?
#
loop_
_entity_poly.entity_id
_entity_poly.type
_entity_poly.pdbx_seq_one_letter_code
_entity_poly.pdbx_strand_id
1 'polypeptide(L)'
;EQVKANGGKEVVLNFKAKIREGANLADYIEADGATRVPNKASYVANFPHRPKVEKDSNIVPVTPPSPENPPVEKKVNNKPSATLDSRDEEFTYTIDTKVPVDATGFKITDELKDVLEFSGKKGQAEVTVDGDKDVIEDSQITVDKQVLTVTLTKDQVKKYGNKAVHVSFKAKIRKNVSLAGYIEADGVTRIPNIAKYIINDDPKTEKSTEPVPVIPPSPEEPGIKKEVNGQPEATLKERYEEFTYKVTTSVPQDATAFSVSDTLVPVLEFSGEKGQATATLDGQEIDANRINVADQTISMALTEDEVKANGGKEVTLTFKAKIREGANLSAYIEKGKTSIPNTASYTAGFPNRPEIHKDSNRVPVTPPTPEEPEIKKDVNGKEEETLANRNDEFTYHINTKVPFDATAFSINDELKDVLEFADGTGRATASLNGQALDADRISVNGQTITVNLTEDQVKNNGGKDVNLTFTAKIRQGVNLSGYIKDGKTSIPNKASYRVDFPNNPGVTKDSNEVPVTPPSPENPPIEKKVN
;
A
#
# COMPACT_ATOMS: atom_id res chain seq x y z
N GLU A 1 1.16 -87.27 61.06
CA GLU A 1 1.66 -87.24 62.46
C GLU A 1 1.61 -85.90 63.07
N GLN A 2 2.10 -84.80 62.47
CA GLN A 2 2.14 -83.43 63.01
C GLN A 2 0.76 -82.89 63.37
N VAL A 3 -0.25 -83.13 62.52
CA VAL A 3 -1.64 -82.68 62.78
C VAL A 3 -2.23 -83.34 64.02
N LYS A 4 -1.99 -84.65 64.19
CA LYS A 4 -2.47 -85.40 65.40
C LYS A 4 -1.80 -84.91 66.67
N ALA A 5 -0.52 -84.58 66.63
CA ALA A 5 0.30 -84.17 67.75
C ALA A 5 0.06 -82.71 68.23
N ASN A 6 -0.50 -81.89 67.35
CA ASN A 6 -0.63 -80.43 67.54
C ASN A 6 -2.07 -79.96 67.43
N GLY A 7 -3.07 -80.83 67.62
CA GLY A 7 -4.47 -80.41 67.58
C GLY A 7 -4.72 -79.32 68.58
N GLY A 8 -5.40 -78.23 68.13
CA GLY A 8 -5.71 -77.04 68.91
C GLY A 8 -4.59 -76.00 69.09
N LYS A 9 -3.39 -76.30 68.55
CA LYS A 9 -2.28 -75.35 68.59
C LYS A 9 -2.38 -74.36 67.40
N GLU A 10 -1.86 -73.16 67.59
CA GLU A 10 -1.75 -72.14 66.54
C GLU A 10 -0.70 -72.56 65.49
N VAL A 11 -1.05 -72.31 64.20
CA VAL A 11 -0.16 -72.45 63.07
C VAL A 11 -0.01 -71.11 62.40
N VAL A 12 1.20 -70.60 62.36
CA VAL A 12 1.53 -69.30 61.71
C VAL A 12 2.38 -69.62 60.46
N LEU A 13 1.92 -69.12 59.31
CA LEU A 13 2.66 -69.15 58.04
C LEU A 13 3.09 -67.71 57.69
N ASN A 14 4.40 -67.50 57.64
CA ASN A 14 5.00 -66.20 57.20
C ASN A 14 5.68 -66.40 55.88
N PHE A 15 5.41 -65.52 54.93
CA PHE A 15 6.08 -65.46 53.64
C PHE A 15 6.24 -64.01 53.16
N LYS A 16 7.21 -63.76 52.29
CA LYS A 16 7.42 -62.44 51.64
C LYS A 16 6.93 -62.53 50.23
N ALA A 17 6.21 -61.49 49.80
CA ALA A 17 5.77 -61.31 48.43
C ALA A 17 6.17 -59.93 47.93
N LYS A 18 6.25 -59.77 46.61
CA LYS A 18 6.42 -58.48 45.94
C LYS A 18 5.57 -58.43 44.69
N ILE A 19 5.19 -57.24 44.27
CA ILE A 19 4.57 -56.99 42.97
C ILE A 19 5.62 -57.32 41.92
N ARG A 20 5.24 -58.03 40.86
CA ARG A 20 6.13 -58.39 39.76
C ARG A 20 6.52 -57.11 39.02
N GLU A 21 7.79 -57.02 38.65
CA GLU A 21 8.27 -55.92 37.81
C GLU A 21 7.52 -55.91 36.45
N GLY A 22 7.02 -54.74 36.06
CA GLY A 22 6.24 -54.59 34.84
C GLY A 22 4.80 -55.11 34.90
N ALA A 23 4.32 -55.58 36.05
CA ALA A 23 2.90 -55.96 36.18
C ALA A 23 1.99 -54.76 36.02
N ASN A 24 0.97 -54.84 35.14
CA ASN A 24 -0.09 -53.83 35.03
C ASN A 24 -1.16 -54.11 36.06
N LEU A 25 -1.42 -53.16 36.95
CA LEU A 25 -2.37 -53.28 38.05
C LEU A 25 -3.72 -52.62 37.75
N ALA A 26 -4.02 -52.24 36.51
CA ALA A 26 -5.26 -51.54 36.14
C ALA A 26 -6.54 -52.28 36.53
N ASP A 27 -6.51 -53.63 36.54
CA ASP A 27 -7.65 -54.44 36.95
C ASP A 27 -7.88 -54.45 38.49
N TYR A 28 -6.97 -53.87 39.28
CA TYR A 28 -7.03 -53.73 40.74
C TYR A 28 -7.29 -52.33 41.22
N ILE A 29 -7.56 -51.38 40.30
CA ILE A 29 -7.97 -50.01 40.63
C ILE A 29 -9.45 -50.03 40.98
N GLU A 30 -9.77 -49.62 42.21
CA GLU A 30 -11.15 -49.54 42.69
C GLU A 30 -11.80 -48.18 42.32
N ALA A 31 -13.09 -48.05 42.58
CA ALA A 31 -13.88 -46.86 42.19
C ALA A 31 -13.38 -45.55 42.87
N ASP A 32 -12.65 -45.66 43.98
CA ASP A 32 -12.03 -44.54 44.66
C ASP A 32 -10.66 -44.13 44.08
N GLY A 33 -10.21 -44.84 43.03
CA GLY A 33 -8.93 -44.60 42.36
C GLY A 33 -7.73 -45.28 43.05
N ALA A 34 -7.90 -45.99 44.15
CA ALA A 34 -6.84 -46.65 44.84
C ALA A 34 -6.60 -48.08 44.29
N THR A 35 -5.35 -48.43 44.05
CA THR A 35 -4.97 -49.78 43.64
C THR A 35 -4.92 -50.68 44.86
N ARG A 36 -5.72 -51.77 44.87
CA ARG A 36 -5.74 -52.76 45.95
C ARG A 36 -5.57 -54.14 45.38
N VAL A 37 -4.38 -54.71 45.55
CA VAL A 37 -4.06 -56.09 45.12
C VAL A 37 -4.46 -57.06 46.25
N PRO A 38 -5.56 -57.78 46.09
CA PRO A 38 -6.07 -58.63 47.15
C PRO A 38 -5.24 -59.89 47.35
N ASN A 39 -5.09 -60.30 48.57
CA ASN A 39 -4.57 -61.62 48.90
C ASN A 39 -5.43 -62.32 49.95
N LYS A 40 -5.66 -63.59 49.79
CA LYS A 40 -6.47 -64.42 50.65
C LYS A 40 -5.78 -65.77 50.87
N ALA A 41 -5.71 -66.23 52.10
CA ALA A 41 -5.23 -67.58 52.42
C ALA A 41 -6.40 -68.53 52.67
N SER A 42 -6.19 -69.77 52.41
CA SER A 42 -7.16 -70.83 52.74
C SER A 42 -6.48 -72.03 53.41
N TYR A 43 -7.21 -72.74 54.22
CA TYR A 43 -6.79 -74.00 54.72
C TYR A 43 -7.82 -75.09 54.40
N VAL A 44 -7.28 -76.31 54.31
CA VAL A 44 -8.06 -77.54 54.09
C VAL A 44 -7.80 -78.47 55.24
N ALA A 45 -8.85 -78.98 55.91
CA ALA A 45 -8.75 -79.98 56.93
C ALA A 45 -9.55 -81.26 56.59
N ASN A 46 -8.91 -82.41 56.63
CA ASN A 46 -9.56 -83.66 56.43
C ASN A 46 -9.75 -84.41 57.76
N PHE A 47 -10.95 -84.90 57.99
CA PHE A 47 -11.33 -85.61 59.20
C PHE A 47 -11.73 -87.04 58.84
N PRO A 48 -11.45 -88.06 59.69
CA PRO A 48 -11.98 -89.40 59.50
C PRO A 48 -13.50 -89.42 59.51
N HIS A 49 -14.12 -90.00 58.51
CA HIS A 49 -15.57 -90.17 58.35
C HIS A 49 -16.39 -88.87 58.38
N ARG A 50 -15.77 -87.68 58.08
CA ARG A 50 -16.48 -86.36 57.95
C ARG A 50 -16.09 -85.73 56.65
N PRO A 51 -16.96 -84.86 56.13
CA PRO A 51 -16.64 -84.03 54.95
C PRO A 51 -15.38 -83.19 55.20
N LYS A 52 -14.65 -82.93 54.12
CA LYS A 52 -13.53 -81.99 54.03
C LYS A 52 -14.01 -80.58 54.44
N VAL A 53 -13.24 -79.95 55.26
CA VAL A 53 -13.52 -78.53 55.66
C VAL A 53 -12.52 -77.64 54.95
N GLU A 54 -13.03 -76.70 54.26
CA GLU A 54 -12.24 -75.62 53.64
C GLU A 54 -12.69 -74.30 54.29
N LYS A 55 -11.74 -73.45 54.65
CA LYS A 55 -12.02 -72.09 55.15
C LYS A 55 -11.01 -71.10 54.57
N ASP A 56 -11.57 -69.95 54.19
CA ASP A 56 -10.81 -68.80 53.70
C ASP A 56 -10.57 -67.81 54.85
N SER A 57 -9.44 -67.11 54.77
CA SER A 57 -9.17 -65.95 55.60
C SER A 57 -9.97 -64.74 55.11
N ASN A 58 -9.94 -63.65 55.84
CA ASN A 58 -10.24 -62.30 55.32
C ASN A 58 -9.29 -61.95 54.19
N ILE A 59 -9.71 -61.07 53.29
CA ILE A 59 -8.89 -60.50 52.22
C ILE A 59 -8.04 -59.39 52.81
N VAL A 60 -6.73 -59.41 52.53
CA VAL A 60 -5.77 -58.38 52.92
C VAL A 60 -5.17 -57.78 51.65
N PRO A 61 -5.56 -56.56 51.30
CA PRO A 61 -5.02 -55.91 50.10
C PRO A 61 -3.64 -55.30 50.36
N VAL A 62 -2.82 -55.31 49.31
CA VAL A 62 -1.59 -54.49 49.22
C VAL A 62 -1.89 -53.28 48.34
N THR A 63 -1.64 -52.06 48.83
CA THR A 63 -1.85 -50.83 48.14
C THR A 63 -0.52 -50.23 47.76
N PRO A 64 -0.08 -50.36 46.48
CA PRO A 64 1.12 -49.70 45.99
C PRO A 64 0.86 -48.19 45.81
N PRO A 65 1.91 -47.35 45.74
CA PRO A 65 1.75 -45.96 45.33
C PRO A 65 1.19 -45.88 43.91
N SER A 66 0.37 -44.84 43.64
CA SER A 66 -0.12 -44.56 42.29
C SER A 66 1.05 -44.19 41.39
N PRO A 67 1.09 -44.73 40.14
CA PRO A 67 2.14 -44.39 39.20
C PRO A 67 2.04 -42.90 38.81
N GLU A 68 3.18 -42.26 38.56
CA GLU A 68 3.25 -40.93 38.03
C GLU A 68 2.80 -40.91 36.57
N ASN A 69 2.08 -39.86 36.17
CA ASN A 69 1.75 -39.64 34.76
C ASN A 69 3.01 -39.40 33.96
N PRO A 70 3.20 -40.06 32.79
CA PRO A 70 4.42 -39.94 32.01
C PRO A 70 4.67 -38.48 31.55
N PRO A 71 5.94 -38.06 31.40
CA PRO A 71 6.25 -36.77 30.77
C PRO A 71 5.84 -36.80 29.30
N VAL A 72 5.52 -35.64 28.73
CA VAL A 72 5.29 -35.47 27.30
C VAL A 72 6.09 -34.27 26.79
N GLU A 73 6.82 -34.49 25.70
CA GLU A 73 7.63 -33.47 25.02
C GLU A 73 7.19 -33.37 23.57
N LYS A 74 7.23 -32.15 23.02
CA LYS A 74 6.96 -31.87 21.61
C LYS A 74 8.12 -31.11 21.02
N LYS A 75 8.43 -31.36 19.73
CA LYS A 75 9.42 -30.61 18.95
C LYS A 75 8.92 -30.40 17.54
N VAL A 76 9.50 -29.41 16.85
CA VAL A 76 9.36 -29.19 15.41
C VAL A 76 10.75 -29.22 14.77
N ASN A 77 10.92 -30.00 13.70
CA ASN A 77 12.22 -30.24 13.07
C ASN A 77 13.32 -30.54 14.10
N ASN A 78 12.97 -31.37 15.12
CA ASN A 78 13.82 -31.77 16.25
C ASN A 78 14.28 -30.62 17.17
N LYS A 79 13.59 -29.48 17.16
CA LYS A 79 13.89 -28.28 17.96
C LYS A 79 12.67 -27.82 18.75
N PRO A 80 12.82 -27.01 19.79
CA PRO A 80 11.69 -26.41 20.52
C PRO A 80 10.95 -25.35 19.71
N SER A 81 11.52 -24.87 18.59
CA SER A 81 10.90 -23.97 17.60
C SER A 81 11.58 -24.14 16.25
N ALA A 82 10.90 -23.81 15.14
CA ALA A 82 11.50 -23.83 13.81
C ALA A 82 11.25 -22.51 13.08
N THR A 83 12.33 -21.90 12.58
CA THR A 83 12.26 -20.83 11.60
C THR A 83 12.26 -21.46 10.22
N LEU A 84 11.28 -21.10 9.39
CA LEU A 84 11.12 -21.61 8.03
C LEU A 84 11.83 -20.67 7.04
N ASP A 85 12.39 -21.26 5.97
CA ASP A 85 12.98 -20.50 4.87
C ASP A 85 11.91 -19.94 3.92
N SER A 86 10.76 -20.62 3.83
CA SER A 86 9.60 -20.14 3.05
C SER A 86 8.27 -20.50 3.73
N ARG A 87 7.20 -19.81 3.34
CA ARG A 87 5.83 -20.10 3.85
C ARG A 87 5.25 -21.41 3.31
N ASP A 88 5.77 -21.94 2.22
CA ASP A 88 5.34 -23.19 1.60
C ASP A 88 6.13 -24.41 2.10
N GLU A 89 7.10 -24.20 3.01
CA GLU A 89 7.95 -25.24 3.55
C GLU A 89 7.15 -26.22 4.40
N GLU A 90 7.41 -27.52 4.21
CA GLU A 90 6.91 -28.58 5.09
C GLU A 90 7.82 -28.73 6.30
N PHE A 91 7.23 -28.94 7.48
CA PHE A 91 7.94 -29.19 8.72
C PHE A 91 7.36 -30.40 9.44
N THR A 92 8.18 -31.03 10.28
CA THR A 92 7.80 -32.24 11.01
C THR A 92 7.66 -31.94 12.49
N TYR A 93 6.49 -32.23 13.06
CA TYR A 93 6.30 -32.29 14.50
C TYR A 93 6.61 -33.67 15.01
N THR A 94 7.21 -33.76 16.21
CA THR A 94 7.41 -34.99 16.96
C THR A 94 6.86 -34.84 18.37
N ILE A 95 6.25 -35.93 18.89
CA ILE A 95 5.72 -36.00 20.25
C ILE A 95 6.35 -37.24 20.88
N ASP A 96 7.05 -37.06 22.00
CA ASP A 96 7.72 -38.09 22.76
C ASP A 96 7.07 -38.21 24.14
N THR A 97 6.67 -39.44 24.49
CA THR A 97 6.10 -39.77 25.79
C THR A 97 6.33 -41.23 26.13
N LYS A 98 5.68 -41.78 27.14
CA LYS A 98 5.68 -43.21 27.46
C LYS A 98 4.24 -43.71 27.61
N VAL A 99 4.04 -45.01 27.34
CA VAL A 99 2.77 -45.65 27.68
C VAL A 99 2.58 -45.60 29.20
N PRO A 100 1.43 -45.07 29.70
CA PRO A 100 1.18 -45.02 31.15
C PRO A 100 1.13 -46.40 31.75
N VAL A 101 1.62 -46.51 32.98
CA VAL A 101 1.52 -47.76 33.78
C VAL A 101 0.15 -47.82 34.43
N ASP A 102 -0.36 -49.04 34.66
CA ASP A 102 -1.65 -49.31 35.34
C ASP A 102 -2.85 -48.61 34.64
N ALA A 103 -2.80 -48.44 33.35
CA ALA A 103 -3.86 -47.89 32.54
C ALA A 103 -4.54 -48.93 31.64
N THR A 104 -5.75 -48.64 31.21
CA THR A 104 -6.55 -49.43 30.25
C THR A 104 -6.84 -48.70 28.94
N GLY A 105 -6.51 -47.41 28.85
CA GLY A 105 -6.64 -46.57 27.64
C GLY A 105 -5.60 -45.49 27.64
N PHE A 106 -5.07 -45.15 26.45
CA PHE A 106 -4.13 -44.07 26.25
C PHE A 106 -4.38 -43.42 24.90
N LYS A 107 -4.60 -42.12 24.89
CA LYS A 107 -4.89 -41.35 23.71
C LYS A 107 -4.00 -40.12 23.65
N ILE A 108 -3.28 -39.94 22.54
CA ILE A 108 -2.47 -38.75 22.25
C ILE A 108 -3.20 -37.94 21.18
N THR A 109 -3.31 -36.64 21.37
CA THR A 109 -3.95 -35.72 20.42
C THR A 109 -3.06 -34.52 20.14
N ASP A 110 -3.15 -34.03 18.90
CA ASP A 110 -2.50 -32.81 18.46
C ASP A 110 -3.46 -32.01 17.57
N GLU A 111 -3.75 -30.77 17.96
CA GLU A 111 -4.66 -29.90 17.25
C GLU A 111 -3.88 -28.78 16.55
N LEU A 112 -3.77 -28.85 15.23
CA LEU A 112 -3.18 -27.80 14.43
C LEU A 112 -4.04 -26.53 14.48
N LYS A 113 -3.39 -25.37 14.48
CA LYS A 113 -4.07 -24.10 14.27
C LYS A 113 -4.71 -24.05 12.87
N ASP A 114 -5.78 -23.27 12.73
CA ASP A 114 -6.58 -23.14 11.50
C ASP A 114 -5.76 -22.71 10.27
N VAL A 115 -4.65 -21.99 10.49
CA VAL A 115 -3.70 -21.56 9.44
C VAL A 115 -2.72 -22.66 9.00
N LEU A 116 -2.72 -23.79 9.69
CA LEU A 116 -1.90 -24.97 9.36
C LEU A 116 -2.76 -26.07 8.72
N GLU A 117 -2.12 -26.97 8.01
CA GLU A 117 -2.72 -28.21 7.51
C GLU A 117 -1.74 -29.36 7.58
N PHE A 118 -2.27 -30.58 7.72
CA PHE A 118 -1.48 -31.79 7.62
C PHE A 118 -0.97 -31.97 6.18
N SER A 119 0.31 -32.30 6.02
CA SER A 119 0.90 -32.53 4.72
C SER A 119 0.69 -33.98 4.27
N GLY A 120 -0.03 -34.17 3.17
CA GLY A 120 -0.42 -35.48 2.67
C GLY A 120 -1.49 -36.19 3.52
N LYS A 121 -1.68 -37.49 3.30
CA LYS A 121 -2.69 -38.28 4.04
C LYS A 121 -2.28 -38.38 5.51
N LYS A 122 -3.13 -37.93 6.44
CA LYS A 122 -2.90 -37.91 7.90
C LYS A 122 -1.58 -37.26 8.32
N GLY A 123 -1.03 -36.30 7.53
CA GLY A 123 0.30 -35.73 7.80
C GLY A 123 1.45 -36.74 7.66
N GLN A 124 1.28 -37.84 6.94
CA GLN A 124 2.23 -38.95 6.88
C GLN A 124 2.66 -39.40 8.28
N ALA A 125 1.67 -39.48 9.20
CA ALA A 125 1.95 -39.78 10.60
C ALA A 125 2.55 -41.18 10.78
N GLU A 126 3.63 -41.22 11.54
CA GLU A 126 4.28 -42.46 11.98
C GLU A 126 4.28 -42.54 13.51
N VAL A 127 3.97 -43.70 14.04
CA VAL A 127 3.94 -43.96 15.49
C VAL A 127 4.77 -45.18 15.80
N THR A 128 5.70 -45.06 16.74
CA THR A 128 6.46 -46.21 17.24
C THR A 128 6.26 -46.37 18.75
N VAL A 129 6.26 -47.62 19.20
CA VAL A 129 6.26 -47.98 20.63
C VAL A 129 7.49 -48.86 20.88
N ASP A 130 8.37 -48.45 21.80
CA ASP A 130 9.67 -49.11 22.05
C ASP A 130 10.53 -49.25 20.78
N GLY A 131 10.36 -48.31 19.80
CA GLY A 131 11.03 -48.34 18.50
C GLY A 131 10.37 -49.25 17.45
N ASP A 132 9.33 -49.99 17.80
CA ASP A 132 8.57 -50.85 16.89
C ASP A 132 7.38 -50.10 16.30
N LYS A 133 7.35 -49.98 14.96
CA LYS A 133 6.26 -49.30 14.21
C LYS A 133 5.04 -50.21 13.96
N ASP A 134 5.21 -51.52 14.09
CA ASP A 134 4.14 -52.49 13.80
C ASP A 134 3.19 -52.66 15.00
N VAL A 135 3.44 -51.99 16.12
CA VAL A 135 2.59 -52.02 17.33
C VAL A 135 1.27 -51.27 17.11
N ILE A 136 1.29 -50.18 16.35
CA ILE A 136 0.12 -49.30 16.11
C ILE A 136 -0.38 -49.46 14.68
N GLU A 137 -1.63 -49.88 14.53
CA GLU A 137 -2.27 -50.02 13.22
C GLU A 137 -2.68 -48.65 12.66
N ASP A 138 -2.72 -48.51 11.32
CA ASP A 138 -3.15 -47.26 10.64
C ASP A 138 -4.57 -46.80 11.06
N SER A 139 -5.44 -47.74 11.44
CA SER A 139 -6.79 -47.50 11.96
C SER A 139 -6.80 -46.78 13.30
N GLN A 140 -5.73 -46.89 14.08
CA GLN A 140 -5.55 -46.26 15.40
C GLN A 140 -5.01 -44.81 15.29
N ILE A 141 -4.57 -44.42 14.08
CA ILE A 141 -4.13 -43.08 13.76
C ILE A 141 -5.25 -42.41 12.93
N THR A 142 -5.91 -41.41 13.48
CA THR A 142 -7.01 -40.71 12.83
C THR A 142 -6.72 -39.20 12.74
N VAL A 143 -7.19 -38.60 11.67
CA VAL A 143 -7.22 -37.12 11.52
C VAL A 143 -8.65 -36.72 11.24
N ASP A 144 -9.23 -35.95 12.13
CA ASP A 144 -10.54 -35.32 11.93
C ASP A 144 -10.33 -33.79 11.95
N LYS A 145 -10.59 -33.14 10.79
CA LYS A 145 -10.31 -31.71 10.57
C LYS A 145 -8.84 -31.37 10.90
N GLN A 146 -8.62 -30.67 12.01
CA GLN A 146 -7.31 -30.19 12.47
C GLN A 146 -6.70 -31.05 13.58
N VAL A 147 -7.37 -32.17 14.00
CA VAL A 147 -6.96 -32.97 15.14
C VAL A 147 -6.41 -34.32 14.69
N LEU A 148 -5.12 -34.55 14.93
CA LEU A 148 -4.49 -35.87 14.88
C LEU A 148 -4.76 -36.59 16.21
N THR A 149 -5.20 -37.84 16.14
CA THR A 149 -5.42 -38.69 17.31
C THR A 149 -4.74 -40.03 17.11
N VAL A 150 -3.97 -40.45 18.11
CA VAL A 150 -3.37 -41.78 18.24
C VAL A 150 -3.98 -42.45 19.46
N THR A 151 -4.58 -43.64 19.27
CA THR A 151 -5.26 -44.36 20.34
C THR A 151 -4.62 -45.75 20.52
N LEU A 152 -4.13 -46.06 21.71
CA LEU A 152 -3.66 -47.39 22.08
C LEU A 152 -4.81 -48.22 22.66
N THR A 153 -4.89 -49.50 22.25
CA THR A 153 -5.85 -50.46 22.81
C THR A 153 -5.48 -50.87 24.22
N LYS A 154 -6.45 -51.39 24.97
CA LYS A 154 -6.25 -51.88 26.33
C LYS A 154 -5.09 -52.91 26.40
N ASP A 155 -5.01 -53.81 25.43
CA ASP A 155 -3.97 -54.84 25.40
C ASP A 155 -2.59 -54.25 25.11
N GLN A 156 -2.50 -53.25 24.21
CA GLN A 156 -1.26 -52.51 23.95
C GLN A 156 -0.80 -51.74 25.18
N VAL A 157 -1.69 -51.02 25.85
CA VAL A 157 -1.35 -50.30 27.09
C VAL A 157 -0.85 -51.23 28.18
N LYS A 158 -1.52 -52.38 28.37
CA LYS A 158 -1.06 -53.41 29.34
C LYS A 158 0.29 -54.00 28.97
N LYS A 159 0.52 -54.31 27.70
CA LYS A 159 1.74 -54.94 27.22
C LYS A 159 2.96 -54.01 27.25
N TYR A 160 2.76 -52.73 26.90
CA TYR A 160 3.83 -51.79 26.67
C TYR A 160 3.97 -50.72 27.78
N GLY A 161 3.38 -50.91 28.96
CA GLY A 161 3.51 -49.99 30.09
C GLY A 161 4.95 -49.52 30.32
N ASN A 162 5.18 -48.24 30.51
CA ASN A 162 6.47 -47.54 30.66
C ASN A 162 7.40 -47.59 29.42
N LYS A 163 6.96 -48.14 28.27
CA LYS A 163 7.71 -48.09 27.02
C LYS A 163 7.56 -46.74 26.33
N ALA A 164 8.64 -46.31 25.64
CA ALA A 164 8.65 -45.06 24.89
C ALA A 164 7.62 -45.07 23.75
N VAL A 165 6.91 -43.97 23.55
CA VAL A 165 6.04 -43.71 22.41
C VAL A 165 6.59 -42.50 21.68
N HIS A 166 6.82 -42.65 20.40
CA HIS A 166 7.20 -41.56 19.50
C HIS A 166 6.15 -41.41 18.39
N VAL A 167 5.63 -40.21 18.25
CA VAL A 167 4.70 -39.84 17.18
C VAL A 167 5.36 -38.77 16.33
N SER A 168 5.40 -38.93 15.02
CA SER A 168 5.86 -37.92 14.09
C SER A 168 4.80 -37.66 13.02
N PHE A 169 4.65 -36.41 12.57
CA PHE A 169 3.78 -36.04 11.45
C PHE A 169 4.24 -34.76 10.80
N LYS A 170 3.90 -34.61 9.52
CA LYS A 170 4.22 -33.42 8.72
C LYS A 170 3.05 -32.46 8.63
N ALA A 171 3.37 -31.18 8.67
CA ALA A 171 2.44 -30.08 8.50
C ALA A 171 3.06 -28.97 7.64
N LYS A 172 2.22 -28.07 7.16
CA LYS A 172 2.61 -26.86 6.45
C LYS A 172 1.61 -25.76 6.72
N ILE A 173 1.98 -24.52 6.37
CA ILE A 173 1.06 -23.37 6.39
C ILE A 173 0.12 -23.50 5.20
N ARG A 174 -1.17 -23.23 5.40
CA ARG A 174 -2.16 -23.20 4.32
C ARG A 174 -1.84 -22.05 3.35
N LYS A 175 -2.09 -22.29 2.07
CA LYS A 175 -1.95 -21.23 1.06
C LYS A 175 -2.98 -20.12 1.26
N ASN A 176 -2.56 -18.89 0.98
CA ASN A 176 -3.42 -17.70 0.96
C ASN A 176 -4.15 -17.39 2.29
N VAL A 177 -3.61 -17.84 3.43
CA VAL A 177 -4.14 -17.47 4.75
C VAL A 177 -3.40 -16.26 5.30
N SER A 178 -4.12 -15.40 6.01
CA SER A 178 -3.50 -14.32 6.79
C SER A 178 -2.96 -14.87 8.11
N LEU A 179 -1.71 -14.52 8.41
CA LEU A 179 -1.07 -14.83 9.69
C LEU A 179 -1.08 -13.62 10.65
N ALA A 180 -1.86 -12.59 10.36
CA ALA A 180 -1.94 -11.39 11.18
C ALA A 180 -2.23 -11.68 12.65
N GLY A 181 -3.09 -12.68 12.94
CA GLY A 181 -3.43 -13.08 14.31
C GLY A 181 -2.29 -13.77 15.09
N TYR A 182 -1.19 -14.07 14.43
CA TYR A 182 -0.01 -14.72 15.03
C TYR A 182 1.21 -13.80 15.08
N ILE A 183 1.07 -12.51 14.76
CA ILE A 183 2.12 -11.52 14.92
C ILE A 183 2.15 -11.07 16.37
N GLU A 184 3.19 -11.46 17.10
CA GLU A 184 3.37 -11.14 18.51
C GLU A 184 3.84 -9.68 18.74
N ALA A 185 3.90 -9.24 19.99
CA ALA A 185 4.24 -7.88 20.37
C ALA A 185 5.63 -7.40 19.89
N ASP A 186 6.54 -8.32 19.60
CA ASP A 186 7.85 -8.02 19.02
C ASP A 186 7.84 -7.95 17.47
N GLY A 187 6.66 -8.07 16.84
CA GLY A 187 6.48 -8.04 15.40
C GLY A 187 6.82 -9.36 14.69
N VAL A 188 7.18 -10.43 15.42
CA VAL A 188 7.50 -11.74 14.84
C VAL A 188 6.25 -12.61 14.77
N THR A 189 6.06 -13.27 13.63
CA THR A 189 4.97 -14.23 13.46
C THR A 189 5.36 -15.57 14.08
N ARG A 190 4.57 -16.05 15.08
CA ARG A 190 4.76 -17.37 15.71
C ARG A 190 3.45 -18.14 15.73
N ILE A 191 3.42 -19.31 15.07
CA ILE A 191 2.24 -20.17 15.02
C ILE A 191 2.48 -21.31 16.00
N PRO A 192 1.88 -21.28 17.23
CA PRO A 192 2.13 -22.28 18.26
C PRO A 192 1.38 -23.57 17.95
N ASN A 193 1.96 -24.70 18.37
CA ASN A 193 1.29 -25.99 18.39
C ASN A 193 1.55 -26.73 19.69
N ILE A 194 0.51 -27.39 20.24
CA ILE A 194 0.50 -28.08 21.53
C ILE A 194 -0.05 -29.48 21.30
N ALA A 195 0.66 -30.48 21.82
CA ALA A 195 0.15 -31.85 21.91
C ALA A 195 -0.33 -32.14 23.33
N LYS A 196 -1.23 -33.07 23.46
CA LYS A 196 -1.72 -33.54 24.75
C LYS A 196 -2.01 -35.03 24.73
N TYR A 197 -2.03 -35.64 25.91
CA TYR A 197 -2.56 -36.99 26.09
C TYR A 197 -3.61 -37.05 27.18
N ILE A 198 -4.41 -38.11 27.14
CA ILE A 198 -5.38 -38.48 28.17
C ILE A 198 -5.28 -39.98 28.48
N ILE A 199 -5.44 -40.34 29.76
CA ILE A 199 -5.40 -41.70 30.24
C ILE A 199 -6.80 -42.15 30.64
N ASN A 200 -7.23 -43.34 30.18
CA ASN A 200 -8.53 -43.96 30.51
C ASN A 200 -9.73 -43.08 30.15
N ASP A 201 -9.61 -42.14 29.16
CA ASP A 201 -10.61 -41.14 28.84
C ASP A 201 -11.05 -40.23 30.03
N ASP A 202 -10.22 -40.18 31.08
CA ASP A 202 -10.45 -39.30 32.24
C ASP A 202 -9.81 -37.92 32.02
N PRO A 203 -10.62 -36.81 31.86
CA PRO A 203 -10.09 -35.47 31.63
C PRO A 203 -9.13 -34.99 32.73
N LYS A 204 -9.20 -35.55 33.94
CA LYS A 204 -8.31 -35.18 35.05
C LYS A 204 -6.88 -35.65 34.84
N THR A 205 -6.67 -36.58 33.93
CA THR A 205 -5.33 -37.11 33.58
C THR A 205 -4.69 -36.39 32.39
N GLU A 206 -5.39 -35.39 31.77
CA GLU A 206 -4.88 -34.65 30.64
C GLU A 206 -3.57 -33.95 31.00
N LYS A 207 -2.58 -34.17 30.12
CA LYS A 207 -1.28 -33.51 30.21
C LYS A 207 -0.90 -32.95 28.85
N SER A 208 -0.53 -31.68 28.81
CA SER A 208 -0.17 -30.93 27.60
C SER A 208 1.33 -30.66 27.56
N THR A 209 1.86 -30.48 26.35
CA THR A 209 3.21 -29.99 26.12
C THR A 209 3.26 -28.47 26.27
N GLU A 210 4.45 -27.92 26.39
CA GLU A 210 4.68 -26.50 26.09
C GLU A 210 4.38 -26.23 24.61
N PRO A 211 4.00 -24.96 24.26
CA PRO A 211 3.81 -24.57 22.89
C PRO A 211 5.11 -24.66 22.08
N VAL A 212 5.04 -25.28 20.91
CA VAL A 212 6.17 -25.40 19.97
C VAL A 212 5.85 -24.58 18.70
N PRO A 213 6.41 -23.37 18.58
CA PRO A 213 6.05 -22.48 17.48
C PRO A 213 6.84 -22.75 16.20
N VAL A 214 6.16 -22.52 15.06
CA VAL A 214 6.75 -22.35 13.76
C VAL A 214 6.78 -20.86 13.41
N ILE A 215 7.93 -20.40 12.90
CA ILE A 215 8.22 -18.99 12.59
C ILE A 215 8.44 -18.84 11.08
N PRO A 216 7.42 -18.47 10.31
CA PRO A 216 7.58 -18.23 8.88
C PRO A 216 8.29 -16.90 8.62
N PRO A 217 8.90 -16.71 7.42
CA PRO A 217 9.44 -15.41 7.02
C PRO A 217 8.34 -14.37 6.91
N SER A 218 8.70 -13.10 7.16
CA SER A 218 7.83 -11.98 6.86
C SER A 218 7.55 -11.93 5.36
N PRO A 219 6.30 -11.63 4.92
CA PRO A 219 5.98 -11.50 3.51
C PRO A 219 6.77 -10.36 2.87
N GLU A 220 7.09 -10.50 1.58
CA GLU A 220 7.63 -9.38 0.79
C GLU A 220 6.58 -8.29 0.63
N GLU A 221 7.03 -7.03 0.66
CA GLU A 221 6.18 -5.89 0.37
C GLU A 221 5.86 -5.86 -1.12
N PRO A 222 4.58 -5.81 -1.52
CA PRO A 222 4.22 -5.74 -2.93
C PRO A 222 4.77 -4.48 -3.60
N GLY A 223 5.10 -4.60 -4.88
CA GLY A 223 5.40 -3.45 -5.72
C GLY A 223 4.12 -2.65 -6.00
N ILE A 224 4.29 -1.36 -6.28
CA ILE A 224 3.21 -0.50 -6.80
C ILE A 224 3.67 0.11 -8.12
N LYS A 225 2.83 -0.01 -9.15
CA LYS A 225 3.07 0.49 -10.49
C LYS A 225 2.02 1.52 -10.87
N LYS A 226 2.46 2.61 -11.51
CA LYS A 226 1.58 3.62 -12.08
C LYS A 226 1.81 3.75 -13.59
N GLU A 227 0.75 3.99 -14.33
CA GLU A 227 0.74 4.22 -15.77
C GLU A 227 -0.17 5.40 -16.11
N VAL A 228 0.09 6.05 -17.24
CA VAL A 228 -0.81 7.02 -17.87
C VAL A 228 -1.13 6.58 -19.28
N ASN A 229 -2.43 6.48 -19.63
CA ASN A 229 -2.90 5.94 -20.90
C ASN A 229 -2.27 4.57 -21.24
N GLY A 230 -2.00 3.73 -20.20
CA GLY A 230 -1.38 2.42 -20.33
C GLY A 230 0.13 2.45 -20.62
N GLN A 231 0.80 3.60 -20.46
CA GLN A 231 2.21 3.80 -20.72
C GLN A 231 2.92 4.41 -19.50
N PRO A 232 4.26 4.31 -19.41
CA PRO A 232 5.04 4.92 -18.33
C PRO A 232 5.09 6.46 -18.40
N GLU A 233 4.73 7.04 -19.54
CA GLU A 233 4.64 8.48 -19.78
C GLU A 233 3.61 8.78 -20.86
N ALA A 234 3.08 10.01 -20.93
CA ALA A 234 2.18 10.44 -21.99
C ALA A 234 2.60 11.79 -22.58
N THR A 235 2.50 11.90 -23.91
CA THR A 235 2.55 13.17 -24.63
C THR A 235 1.16 13.48 -25.15
N LEU A 236 0.59 14.61 -24.72
CA LEU A 236 -0.74 15.04 -25.10
C LEU A 236 -0.72 15.70 -26.48
N LYS A 237 -1.80 15.54 -27.24
CA LYS A 237 -2.01 16.23 -28.52
C LYS A 237 -2.50 17.64 -28.31
N GLU A 238 -3.33 17.85 -27.30
CA GLU A 238 -3.89 19.14 -26.92
C GLU A 238 -3.61 19.40 -25.43
N ARG A 239 -3.43 20.68 -25.05
CA ARG A 239 -3.07 21.09 -23.67
C ARG A 239 -4.05 20.60 -22.62
N TYR A 240 -5.34 20.60 -22.92
CA TYR A 240 -6.42 20.27 -21.98
C TYR A 240 -7.06 18.90 -22.25
N GLU A 241 -6.39 18.08 -23.04
CA GLU A 241 -6.82 16.71 -23.31
C GLU A 241 -6.90 15.88 -22.01
N GLU A 242 -7.95 15.08 -21.89
CA GLU A 242 -8.09 14.14 -20.79
C GLU A 242 -7.13 12.96 -20.94
N PHE A 243 -6.55 12.51 -19.83
CA PHE A 243 -5.73 11.31 -19.78
C PHE A 243 -6.11 10.46 -18.57
N THR A 244 -5.83 9.17 -18.66
CA THR A 244 -6.22 8.19 -17.65
C THR A 244 -4.99 7.69 -16.90
N TYR A 245 -4.98 7.83 -15.58
CA TYR A 245 -4.03 7.16 -14.70
C TYR A 245 -4.56 5.79 -14.26
N LYS A 246 -3.68 4.82 -14.20
CA LYS A 246 -3.93 3.50 -13.63
C LYS A 246 -2.84 3.18 -12.62
N VAL A 247 -3.24 2.85 -11.41
CA VAL A 247 -2.38 2.37 -10.32
C VAL A 247 -2.65 0.89 -10.12
N THR A 248 -1.60 0.07 -10.06
CA THR A 248 -1.70 -1.37 -9.84
C THR A 248 -0.75 -1.79 -8.72
N THR A 249 -1.26 -2.53 -7.75
CA THR A 249 -0.50 -3.11 -6.65
C THR A 249 -1.19 -4.39 -6.16
N SER A 250 -0.74 -4.98 -5.06
CA SER A 250 -1.42 -6.11 -4.42
C SER A 250 -1.64 -5.82 -2.94
N VAL A 251 -2.66 -6.43 -2.35
CA VAL A 251 -2.88 -6.39 -0.90
C VAL A 251 -1.69 -7.05 -0.21
N PRO A 252 -0.95 -6.36 0.69
CA PRO A 252 0.13 -7.01 1.42
C PRO A 252 -0.38 -8.18 2.28
N GLN A 253 0.31 -9.32 2.24
CA GLN A 253 -0.04 -10.45 3.08
C GLN A 253 0.10 -10.08 4.56
N ASP A 254 -0.77 -10.61 5.40
CA ASP A 254 -0.83 -10.38 6.85
C ASP A 254 -1.14 -8.92 7.26
N ALA A 255 -1.49 -8.06 6.32
CA ALA A 255 -2.00 -6.74 6.66
C ALA A 255 -3.40 -6.81 7.29
N THR A 256 -3.75 -5.80 8.08
CA THR A 256 -5.08 -5.59 8.67
C THR A 256 -5.73 -4.30 8.19
N ALA A 257 -4.94 -3.40 7.58
CA ALA A 257 -5.41 -2.20 6.92
C ALA A 257 -4.67 -2.02 5.59
N PHE A 258 -5.37 -1.51 4.58
CA PHE A 258 -4.78 -1.24 3.27
C PHE A 258 -5.56 -0.16 2.54
N SER A 259 -4.81 0.81 2.00
CA SER A 259 -5.36 1.86 1.15
C SER A 259 -4.40 2.23 0.02
N VAL A 260 -4.97 2.66 -1.10
CA VAL A 260 -4.24 3.23 -2.25
C VAL A 260 -4.66 4.67 -2.40
N SER A 261 -3.72 5.57 -2.66
CA SER A 261 -3.97 6.98 -2.85
C SER A 261 -3.09 7.58 -3.95
N ASP A 262 -3.57 8.71 -4.50
CA ASP A 262 -2.87 9.50 -5.50
C ASP A 262 -3.17 10.98 -5.28
N THR A 263 -2.15 11.81 -5.23
CA THR A 263 -2.30 13.25 -5.08
C THR A 263 -1.81 13.95 -6.33
N LEU A 264 -2.72 14.58 -7.05
CA LEU A 264 -2.41 15.39 -8.22
C LEU A 264 -1.63 16.65 -7.82
N VAL A 265 -0.66 17.03 -8.65
CA VAL A 265 -0.01 18.35 -8.51
C VAL A 265 -0.99 19.48 -8.82
N PRO A 266 -0.82 20.70 -8.27
CA PRO A 266 -1.82 21.78 -8.35
C PRO A 266 -2.27 22.19 -9.75
N VAL A 267 -1.45 21.92 -10.77
CA VAL A 267 -1.76 22.26 -12.18
C VAL A 267 -2.65 21.20 -12.86
N LEU A 268 -2.92 20.09 -12.21
CA LEU A 268 -3.84 19.05 -12.66
C LEU A 268 -5.15 19.14 -11.90
N GLU A 269 -6.20 18.60 -12.46
CA GLU A 269 -7.50 18.39 -11.83
C GLU A 269 -8.11 17.07 -12.27
N PHE A 270 -8.97 16.47 -11.43
CA PHE A 270 -9.76 15.32 -11.81
C PHE A 270 -10.79 15.69 -12.88
N SER A 271 -10.90 14.86 -13.91
CA SER A 271 -11.85 15.09 -15.01
C SER A 271 -13.19 14.44 -14.71
N GLY A 272 -14.26 15.26 -14.72
CA GLY A 272 -15.61 14.81 -14.35
C GLY A 272 -15.77 14.58 -12.85
N GLU A 273 -16.89 13.96 -12.47
CA GLU A 273 -17.14 13.65 -11.06
C GLU A 273 -16.13 12.60 -10.56
N LYS A 274 -15.40 12.91 -9.49
CA LYS A 274 -14.37 12.05 -8.88
C LYS A 274 -13.35 11.48 -9.89
N GLY A 275 -13.09 12.18 -11.02
CA GLY A 275 -12.20 11.66 -12.08
C GLY A 275 -12.74 10.43 -12.80
N GLN A 276 -14.04 10.17 -12.78
CA GLN A 276 -14.66 8.94 -13.32
C GLN A 276 -13.94 7.67 -12.81
N ALA A 277 -13.58 7.68 -11.53
CA ALA A 277 -12.72 6.67 -10.94
C ALA A 277 -13.40 5.32 -10.78
N THR A 278 -12.62 4.27 -11.02
CA THR A 278 -12.99 2.87 -10.77
C THR A 278 -11.87 2.16 -10.00
N ALA A 279 -12.23 1.21 -9.16
CA ALA A 279 -11.28 0.36 -8.47
C ALA A 279 -11.69 -1.11 -8.55
N THR A 280 -10.71 -2.02 -8.56
CA THR A 280 -10.98 -3.46 -8.54
C THR A 280 -10.10 -4.17 -7.51
N LEU A 281 -10.63 -5.27 -6.95
CA LEU A 281 -9.91 -6.23 -6.11
C LEU A 281 -10.03 -7.61 -6.75
N ASP A 282 -8.91 -8.23 -7.10
CA ASP A 282 -8.84 -9.51 -7.83
C ASP A 282 -9.74 -9.53 -9.09
N GLY A 283 -9.79 -8.37 -9.81
CA GLY A 283 -10.62 -8.17 -10.99
C GLY A 283 -12.10 -7.90 -10.71
N GLN A 284 -12.56 -7.95 -9.45
CA GLN A 284 -13.95 -7.61 -9.07
C GLN A 284 -14.04 -6.12 -8.76
N GLU A 285 -15.07 -5.47 -9.29
CA GLU A 285 -15.29 -4.04 -9.10
C GLU A 285 -15.63 -3.72 -7.63
N ILE A 286 -14.99 -2.67 -7.09
CA ILE A 286 -15.26 -2.10 -5.77
C ILE A 286 -16.31 -0.99 -5.93
N ASP A 287 -17.28 -0.91 -5.00
CA ASP A 287 -18.30 0.14 -4.99
C ASP A 287 -17.66 1.55 -5.08
N ALA A 288 -18.09 2.31 -6.08
CA ALA A 288 -17.59 3.68 -6.33
C ALA A 288 -17.75 4.63 -5.12
N ASN A 289 -18.70 4.38 -4.22
CA ASN A 289 -18.87 5.14 -2.99
C ASN A 289 -17.67 5.02 -2.02
N ARG A 290 -16.86 4.00 -2.19
CA ARG A 290 -15.64 3.76 -1.40
C ARG A 290 -14.42 4.51 -1.96
N ILE A 291 -14.54 5.07 -3.15
CA ILE A 291 -13.53 5.95 -3.73
C ILE A 291 -13.82 7.36 -3.23
N ASN A 292 -12.88 7.92 -2.49
CA ASN A 292 -12.96 9.27 -1.95
C ASN A 292 -12.06 10.21 -2.74
N VAL A 293 -12.58 11.39 -3.07
CA VAL A 293 -11.80 12.50 -3.65
C VAL A 293 -11.96 13.69 -2.73
N ALA A 294 -10.84 14.16 -2.19
CA ALA A 294 -10.76 15.35 -1.37
C ALA A 294 -9.64 16.25 -1.92
N ASP A 295 -9.98 17.46 -2.30
CA ASP A 295 -9.07 18.42 -2.95
C ASP A 295 -8.35 17.79 -4.16
N GLN A 296 -7.04 17.61 -4.07
CA GLN A 296 -6.18 17.04 -5.11
C GLN A 296 -5.89 15.55 -4.91
N THR A 297 -6.49 14.91 -3.90
CA THR A 297 -6.20 13.52 -3.53
C THR A 297 -7.39 12.61 -3.81
N ILE A 298 -7.14 11.53 -4.54
CA ILE A 298 -8.05 10.39 -4.67
C ILE A 298 -7.53 9.24 -3.83
N SER A 299 -8.42 8.54 -3.14
CA SER A 299 -8.07 7.40 -2.30
C SER A 299 -9.16 6.32 -2.29
N MET A 300 -8.74 5.09 -2.04
CA MET A 300 -9.60 3.93 -1.84
C MET A 300 -9.01 3.05 -0.73
N ALA A 301 -9.86 2.59 0.19
CA ALA A 301 -9.46 1.69 1.27
C ALA A 301 -10.28 0.41 1.26
N LEU A 302 -9.64 -0.70 1.60
CA LEU A 302 -10.30 -1.99 1.85
C LEU A 302 -10.74 -2.10 3.31
N THR A 303 -11.81 -2.84 3.56
CA THR A 303 -12.20 -3.22 4.93
C THR A 303 -11.20 -4.22 5.51
N GLU A 304 -11.13 -4.33 6.84
CA GLU A 304 -10.22 -5.28 7.50
C GLU A 304 -10.46 -6.73 7.05
N ASP A 305 -11.72 -7.13 6.89
CA ASP A 305 -12.08 -8.48 6.43
C ASP A 305 -11.62 -8.73 4.98
N GLU A 306 -11.78 -7.74 4.10
CA GLU A 306 -11.28 -7.84 2.72
C GLU A 306 -9.75 -7.93 2.66
N VAL A 307 -9.05 -7.15 3.48
CA VAL A 307 -7.59 -7.20 3.56
C VAL A 307 -7.13 -8.58 4.00
N LYS A 308 -7.71 -9.15 5.06
CA LYS A 308 -7.37 -10.47 5.59
C LYS A 308 -7.69 -11.60 4.59
N ALA A 309 -8.79 -11.48 3.86
CA ALA A 309 -9.24 -12.49 2.89
C ALA A 309 -8.48 -12.44 1.55
N ASN A 310 -7.86 -11.30 1.21
CA ASN A 310 -7.31 -11.06 -0.12
C ASN A 310 -5.80 -10.76 -0.14
N GLY A 311 -5.05 -11.21 0.87
CA GLY A 311 -3.58 -11.09 0.88
C GLY A 311 -2.95 -11.63 -0.40
N GLY A 312 -2.12 -10.83 -1.06
CA GLY A 312 -1.46 -11.16 -2.33
C GLY A 312 -2.31 -10.91 -3.59
N LYS A 313 -3.60 -10.55 -3.46
CA LYS A 313 -4.48 -10.29 -4.59
C LYS A 313 -4.28 -8.89 -5.15
N GLU A 314 -4.43 -8.76 -6.48
CA GLU A 314 -4.25 -7.49 -7.19
C GLU A 314 -5.34 -6.48 -6.85
N VAL A 315 -4.92 -5.22 -6.69
CA VAL A 315 -5.75 -4.03 -6.54
C VAL A 315 -5.42 -3.06 -7.66
N THR A 316 -6.44 -2.55 -8.35
CA THR A 316 -6.28 -1.45 -9.30
C THR A 316 -7.10 -0.24 -8.88
N LEU A 317 -6.58 0.97 -9.14
CA LEU A 317 -7.30 2.23 -9.07
C LEU A 317 -7.08 2.97 -10.39
N THR A 318 -8.17 3.31 -11.09
CA THR A 318 -8.12 4.01 -12.38
C THR A 318 -8.92 5.29 -12.28
N PHE A 319 -8.40 6.41 -12.80
CA PHE A 319 -9.10 7.68 -12.80
C PHE A 319 -8.61 8.59 -13.93
N LYS A 320 -9.43 9.55 -14.33
CA LYS A 320 -9.12 10.54 -15.35
C LYS A 320 -8.70 11.87 -14.73
N ALA A 321 -7.74 12.51 -15.38
CA ALA A 321 -7.27 13.84 -15.04
C ALA A 321 -7.04 14.66 -16.31
N LYS A 322 -6.90 15.95 -16.14
CA LYS A 322 -6.51 16.91 -17.18
C LYS A 322 -5.71 18.07 -16.58
N ILE A 323 -5.04 18.84 -17.43
CA ILE A 323 -4.42 20.08 -17.02
C ILE A 323 -5.55 21.09 -16.72
N ARG A 324 -5.44 21.75 -15.57
CA ARG A 324 -6.39 22.80 -15.14
C ARG A 324 -6.37 23.96 -16.13
N GLU A 325 -7.54 24.44 -16.50
CA GLU A 325 -7.64 25.60 -17.39
C GLU A 325 -6.93 26.84 -16.80
N GLY A 326 -6.10 27.47 -17.63
CA GLY A 326 -5.31 28.64 -17.22
C GLY A 326 -4.09 28.34 -16.32
N ALA A 327 -3.81 27.07 -15.99
CA ALA A 327 -2.65 26.71 -15.20
C ALA A 327 -1.34 27.11 -15.89
N ASN A 328 -0.43 27.73 -15.13
CA ASN A 328 0.92 28.03 -15.57
C ASN A 328 1.84 26.82 -15.26
N LEU A 329 2.48 26.26 -16.27
CA LEU A 329 3.32 25.08 -16.16
C LEU A 329 4.81 25.41 -16.05
N SER A 330 5.18 26.69 -15.88
CA SER A 330 6.59 27.10 -15.83
C SER A 330 7.42 26.34 -14.80
N ALA A 331 6.82 25.98 -13.66
CA ALA A 331 7.50 25.17 -12.61
C ALA A 331 7.82 23.72 -13.04
N TYR A 332 7.24 23.25 -14.14
CA TYR A 332 7.39 21.89 -14.68
C TYR A 332 8.21 21.84 -15.97
N ILE A 333 8.84 22.97 -16.37
CA ILE A 333 9.70 23.03 -17.55
C ILE A 333 11.12 22.69 -17.16
N GLU A 334 11.60 21.54 -17.63
CA GLU A 334 12.98 21.09 -17.47
C GLU A 334 13.65 20.98 -18.85
N LYS A 335 14.79 21.65 -19.05
CA LYS A 335 15.53 21.63 -20.32
C LYS A 335 14.68 21.97 -21.56
N GLY A 336 13.74 22.91 -21.40
CA GLY A 336 12.85 23.37 -22.48
C GLY A 336 11.68 22.44 -22.79
N LYS A 337 11.44 21.41 -21.99
CA LYS A 337 10.31 20.48 -22.14
C LYS A 337 9.46 20.48 -20.89
N THR A 338 8.15 20.61 -21.02
CA THR A 338 7.22 20.47 -19.89
C THR A 338 7.06 19.02 -19.52
N SER A 339 7.19 18.70 -18.22
CA SER A 339 7.04 17.35 -17.68
C SER A 339 6.32 17.41 -16.35
N ILE A 340 4.99 17.18 -16.36
CA ILE A 340 4.13 17.24 -15.18
C ILE A 340 4.13 15.87 -14.51
N PRO A 341 4.76 15.71 -13.33
CA PRO A 341 4.88 14.41 -12.68
C PRO A 341 3.60 14.01 -11.95
N ASN A 342 3.40 12.72 -11.80
CA ASN A 342 2.46 12.17 -10.83
C ASN A 342 2.98 10.85 -10.25
N THR A 343 2.69 10.61 -8.97
CA THR A 343 3.09 9.42 -8.20
C THR A 343 1.91 9.00 -7.34
N ALA A 344 1.65 7.72 -7.26
CA ALA A 344 0.66 7.14 -6.35
C ALA A 344 1.38 6.42 -5.21
N SER A 345 0.66 6.12 -4.14
CA SER A 345 1.18 5.35 -3.02
C SER A 345 0.16 4.36 -2.47
N TYR A 346 0.63 3.35 -1.75
CA TYR A 346 -0.21 2.60 -0.85
C TYR A 346 0.28 2.71 0.59
N THR A 347 -0.65 2.52 1.51
CA THR A 347 -0.38 2.40 2.94
C THR A 347 -0.94 1.08 3.45
N ALA A 348 -0.17 0.35 4.26
CA ALA A 348 -0.59 -0.92 4.84
C ALA A 348 -0.25 -0.98 6.33
N GLY A 349 -1.26 -1.30 7.15
CA GLY A 349 -1.11 -1.51 8.58
C GLY A 349 -1.04 -2.99 8.94
N PHE A 350 -0.26 -3.33 9.97
CA PHE A 350 -0.06 -4.67 10.49
C PHE A 350 -0.19 -4.67 12.02
N PRO A 351 -0.61 -5.78 12.64
CA PRO A 351 -0.52 -5.90 14.09
C PRO A 351 0.95 -5.81 14.54
N ASN A 352 1.20 -5.02 15.57
CA ASN A 352 2.51 -4.94 16.24
C ASN A 352 3.73 -4.65 15.33
N ARG A 353 3.51 -4.13 14.11
CA ARG A 353 4.55 -3.70 13.18
C ARG A 353 4.30 -2.26 12.75
N PRO A 354 5.35 -1.50 12.34
CA PRO A 354 5.19 -0.20 11.72
C PRO A 354 4.29 -0.28 10.48
N GLU A 355 3.53 0.78 10.25
CA GLU A 355 2.81 0.98 9.00
C GLU A 355 3.80 1.09 7.83
N ILE A 356 3.49 0.47 6.71
CA ILE A 356 4.27 0.56 5.48
C ILE A 356 3.64 1.61 4.58
N HIS A 357 4.46 2.51 4.07
CA HIS A 357 4.11 3.44 3.01
C HIS A 357 5.05 3.22 1.83
N LYS A 358 4.50 3.05 0.62
CA LYS A 358 5.28 2.78 -0.59
C LYS A 358 4.76 3.55 -1.78
N ASP A 359 5.69 4.23 -2.46
CA ASP A 359 5.40 5.03 -3.65
C ASP A 359 5.59 4.21 -4.92
N SER A 360 4.80 4.57 -5.94
CA SER A 360 4.92 4.07 -7.29
C SER A 360 6.09 4.72 -8.04
N ASN A 361 6.37 4.23 -9.25
CA ASN A 361 7.14 4.98 -10.22
C ASN A 361 6.47 6.33 -10.52
N ARG A 362 7.29 7.35 -10.82
CA ARG A 362 6.87 8.65 -11.34
C ARG A 362 6.39 8.49 -12.80
N VAL A 363 5.24 9.08 -13.13
CA VAL A 363 4.62 9.04 -14.45
C VAL A 363 4.42 10.47 -14.96
N PRO A 364 5.23 10.95 -15.93
CA PRO A 364 5.10 12.31 -16.42
C PRO A 364 4.08 12.42 -17.55
N VAL A 365 3.41 13.58 -17.60
CA VAL A 365 2.56 14.02 -18.72
C VAL A 365 3.19 15.25 -19.35
N THR A 366 3.34 15.23 -20.69
CA THR A 366 3.93 16.31 -21.48
C THR A 366 2.86 16.89 -22.40
N PRO A 367 2.37 18.12 -22.15
CA PRO A 367 1.49 18.82 -23.09
C PRO A 367 2.27 19.34 -24.29
N PRO A 368 1.58 19.74 -25.40
CA PRO A 368 2.24 20.42 -26.51
C PRO A 368 2.83 21.76 -26.04
N THR A 369 3.93 22.16 -26.69
CA THR A 369 4.51 23.48 -26.45
C THR A 369 3.50 24.55 -26.91
N PRO A 370 3.15 25.55 -26.08
CA PRO A 370 2.23 26.60 -26.46
C PRO A 370 2.78 27.40 -27.65
N GLU A 371 1.89 27.81 -28.56
CA GLU A 371 2.25 28.75 -29.62
C GLU A 371 2.49 30.14 -29.02
N GLU A 372 3.47 30.88 -29.57
CA GLU A 372 3.71 32.27 -29.22
C GLU A 372 2.57 33.13 -29.75
N PRO A 373 1.90 33.93 -28.89
CA PRO A 373 0.79 34.78 -29.33
C PRO A 373 1.24 35.77 -30.40
N GLU A 374 0.32 36.13 -31.29
CA GLU A 374 0.53 37.26 -32.20
C GLU A 374 0.42 38.59 -31.43
N ILE A 375 1.17 39.61 -31.89
CA ILE A 375 1.02 40.99 -31.46
C ILE A 375 0.60 41.85 -32.66
N LYS A 376 -0.51 42.55 -32.49
CA LYS A 376 -1.08 43.42 -33.52
C LYS A 376 -1.09 44.86 -33.06
N LYS A 377 -0.80 45.73 -34.02
CA LYS A 377 -0.81 47.19 -33.82
C LYS A 377 -1.72 47.85 -34.84
N ASP A 378 -2.43 48.89 -34.45
CA ASP A 378 -3.17 49.78 -35.32
C ASP A 378 -2.96 51.24 -34.89
N VAL A 379 -3.37 52.17 -35.75
CA VAL A 379 -3.45 53.60 -35.48
C VAL A 379 -4.86 54.09 -35.82
N ASN A 380 -5.55 54.72 -34.84
CA ASN A 380 -6.93 55.15 -34.95
C ASN A 380 -7.87 54.04 -35.47
N GLY A 381 -7.60 52.76 -35.15
CA GLY A 381 -8.36 51.60 -35.62
C GLY A 381 -8.06 51.16 -37.06
N LYS A 382 -6.98 51.62 -37.66
CA LYS A 382 -6.56 51.31 -39.05
C LYS A 382 -5.14 50.78 -39.09
N GLU A 383 -4.77 50.10 -40.18
CA GLU A 383 -3.41 49.66 -40.44
C GLU A 383 -2.44 50.77 -40.83
N GLU A 384 -2.98 51.94 -41.30
CA GLU A 384 -2.26 53.16 -41.57
C GLU A 384 -3.16 54.38 -41.34
N GLU A 385 -2.59 55.54 -41.03
CA GLU A 385 -3.34 56.78 -40.85
C GLU A 385 -2.77 57.91 -41.69
N THR A 386 -3.68 58.65 -42.34
CA THR A 386 -3.36 59.91 -43.03
C THR A 386 -3.94 61.08 -42.24
N LEU A 387 -3.07 61.91 -41.68
CA LEU A 387 -3.46 63.07 -40.89
C LEU A 387 -4.03 64.20 -41.73
N ALA A 388 -5.11 64.88 -41.27
CA ALA A 388 -5.63 66.03 -41.90
C ALA A 388 -4.71 67.25 -41.67
N ASN A 389 -4.10 67.38 -40.51
CA ASN A 389 -3.14 68.44 -40.18
C ASN A 389 -1.88 67.80 -39.57
N ARG A 390 -0.71 68.42 -39.77
CA ARG A 390 0.57 67.92 -39.27
C ARG A 390 0.66 67.78 -37.75
N ASN A 391 -0.13 68.55 -37.02
CA ASN A 391 -0.13 68.58 -35.59
C ASN A 391 -1.27 67.75 -34.98
N ASP A 392 -2.01 67.01 -35.78
CA ASP A 392 -3.11 66.19 -35.30
C ASP A 392 -2.53 65.09 -34.39
N GLU A 393 -3.24 64.81 -33.31
CA GLU A 393 -2.95 63.66 -32.44
C GLU A 393 -3.54 62.39 -33.03
N PHE A 394 -2.87 61.29 -32.88
CA PHE A 394 -3.32 59.96 -33.30
C PHE A 394 -3.05 58.94 -32.21
N THR A 395 -3.89 57.91 -32.12
CA THR A 395 -3.86 56.91 -31.07
C THR A 395 -3.44 55.57 -31.62
N TYR A 396 -2.39 55.02 -31.03
CA TYR A 396 -1.97 53.66 -31.28
C TYR A 396 -2.67 52.68 -30.33
N HIS A 397 -3.09 51.53 -30.85
CA HIS A 397 -3.59 50.41 -30.08
C HIS A 397 -2.69 49.20 -30.35
N ILE A 398 -2.29 48.52 -29.29
CA ILE A 398 -1.46 47.30 -29.33
C ILE A 398 -2.22 46.21 -28.60
N ASN A 399 -2.43 45.09 -29.28
CA ASN A 399 -3.22 43.96 -28.79
C ASN A 399 -2.39 42.69 -28.91
N THR A 400 -2.30 41.92 -27.81
CA THR A 400 -1.65 40.65 -27.75
C THR A 400 -2.23 39.80 -26.61
N LYS A 401 -1.66 38.64 -26.34
CA LYS A 401 -2.03 37.79 -25.20
C LYS A 401 -0.80 37.51 -24.34
N VAL A 402 -1.03 37.30 -23.05
CA VAL A 402 0.04 36.75 -22.18
C VAL A 402 0.43 35.35 -22.69
N PRO A 403 1.69 35.10 -23.01
CA PRO A 403 2.10 33.77 -23.41
C PRO A 403 1.89 32.75 -22.27
N PHE A 404 1.42 31.54 -22.62
CA PHE A 404 1.33 30.46 -21.62
C PHE A 404 2.71 30.13 -21.06
N ASP A 405 2.76 29.75 -19.80
CA ASP A 405 3.95 29.26 -19.11
C ASP A 405 5.10 30.28 -18.99
N ALA A 406 4.81 31.55 -19.25
CA ALA A 406 5.75 32.64 -19.08
C ALA A 406 6.00 32.94 -17.59
N THR A 407 7.20 33.46 -17.29
CA THR A 407 7.60 33.93 -15.96
C THR A 407 7.67 35.45 -15.88
N ALA A 408 7.91 36.13 -17.02
CA ALA A 408 7.85 37.57 -17.13
C ALA A 408 7.30 37.97 -18.51
N PHE A 409 6.62 39.11 -18.60
CA PHE A 409 6.05 39.62 -19.83
C PHE A 409 5.97 41.16 -19.83
N SER A 410 6.40 41.77 -20.93
CA SER A 410 6.27 43.22 -21.16
C SER A 410 5.93 43.53 -22.61
N ILE A 411 5.19 44.63 -22.83
CA ILE A 411 4.97 45.25 -24.15
C ILE A 411 5.84 46.49 -24.22
N ASN A 412 6.52 46.69 -25.34
CA ASN A 412 7.37 47.84 -25.60
C ASN A 412 6.99 48.49 -26.96
N ASP A 413 6.98 49.81 -26.99
CA ASP A 413 6.84 50.57 -28.21
C ASP A 413 7.81 51.74 -28.21
N GLU A 414 8.62 51.89 -29.25
CA GLU A 414 9.57 52.97 -29.39
C GLU A 414 9.18 53.86 -30.54
N LEU A 415 8.71 55.10 -30.22
CA LEU A 415 8.39 56.12 -31.20
C LEU A 415 9.66 56.54 -31.96
N LYS A 416 9.50 56.85 -33.25
CA LYS A 416 10.56 57.52 -34.03
C LYS A 416 10.89 58.88 -33.46
N ASP A 417 12.10 59.34 -33.62
CA ASP A 417 12.62 60.61 -33.10
C ASP A 417 11.80 61.86 -33.49
N VAL A 418 11.06 61.76 -34.62
CA VAL A 418 10.15 62.82 -35.11
C VAL A 418 8.77 62.81 -34.46
N LEU A 419 8.46 61.82 -33.66
CA LEU A 419 7.22 61.68 -32.91
C LEU A 419 7.45 62.01 -31.42
N GLU A 420 6.39 62.36 -30.71
CA GLU A 420 6.37 62.51 -29.26
C GLU A 420 5.06 61.98 -28.68
N PHE A 421 5.09 61.55 -27.44
CA PHE A 421 3.89 61.19 -26.69
C PHE A 421 3.08 62.46 -26.37
N ALA A 422 1.77 62.45 -26.61
CA ALA A 422 0.89 63.55 -26.22
C ALA A 422 0.97 63.75 -24.70
N ASP A 423 1.07 65.06 -24.28
CA ASP A 423 1.22 65.46 -22.87
C ASP A 423 2.40 64.77 -22.13
N GLY A 424 3.41 64.31 -22.89
CA GLY A 424 4.61 63.65 -22.33
C GLY A 424 4.40 62.21 -21.87
N THR A 425 3.17 61.78 -21.64
CA THR A 425 2.80 60.42 -21.20
C THR A 425 2.00 59.64 -22.26
N GLY A 426 1.56 60.33 -23.34
CA GLY A 426 0.66 59.74 -24.34
C GLY A 426 -0.74 59.40 -23.79
N ARG A 427 -1.08 59.87 -22.59
CA ARG A 427 -2.34 59.47 -21.94
C ARG A 427 -2.56 57.98 -21.97
N ALA A 428 -1.47 57.25 -21.72
CA ALA A 428 -1.41 55.82 -21.91
C ALA A 428 -2.31 55.07 -20.93
N THR A 429 -2.99 54.07 -21.44
CA THR A 429 -3.79 53.10 -20.67
C THR A 429 -3.47 51.68 -21.11
N ALA A 430 -3.49 50.76 -20.16
CA ALA A 430 -3.33 49.32 -20.47
C ALA A 430 -4.37 48.49 -19.70
N SER A 431 -4.72 47.36 -20.27
CA SER A 431 -5.64 46.42 -19.63
C SER A 431 -5.16 44.97 -19.77
N LEU A 432 -5.51 44.15 -18.79
CA LEU A 432 -5.29 42.70 -18.77
C LEU A 432 -6.64 42.02 -18.59
N ASN A 433 -7.01 41.15 -19.54
CA ASN A 433 -8.31 40.45 -19.55
C ASN A 433 -9.50 41.40 -19.37
N GLY A 434 -9.45 42.61 -20.02
CA GLY A 434 -10.47 43.65 -19.95
C GLY A 434 -10.46 44.52 -18.68
N GLN A 435 -9.61 44.23 -17.70
CA GLN A 435 -9.44 45.01 -16.48
C GLN A 435 -8.28 46.00 -16.64
N ALA A 436 -8.50 47.28 -16.27
CA ALA A 436 -7.44 48.27 -16.32
C ALA A 436 -6.27 47.92 -15.43
N LEU A 437 -5.05 48.06 -15.93
CA LEU A 437 -3.83 47.96 -15.15
C LEU A 437 -3.55 49.25 -14.39
N ASP A 438 -2.92 49.13 -13.23
CA ASP A 438 -2.46 50.26 -12.45
C ASP A 438 -1.44 51.12 -13.23
N ALA A 439 -1.45 52.44 -13.02
CA ALA A 439 -0.58 53.35 -13.73
C ALA A 439 0.93 53.05 -13.54
N ASP A 440 1.31 52.45 -12.43
CA ASP A 440 2.71 52.01 -12.13
C ASP A 440 3.19 50.86 -13.02
N ARG A 441 2.26 50.18 -13.72
CA ARG A 441 2.58 49.15 -14.73
C ARG A 441 3.01 49.73 -16.07
N ILE A 442 2.72 51.01 -16.30
CA ILE A 442 3.03 51.73 -17.55
C ILE A 442 4.15 52.71 -17.26
N SER A 443 5.22 52.67 -18.01
CA SER A 443 6.32 53.63 -17.92
C SER A 443 6.64 54.23 -19.27
N VAL A 444 6.87 55.56 -19.28
CA VAL A 444 7.36 56.28 -20.46
C VAL A 444 8.73 56.84 -20.15
N ASN A 445 9.72 56.44 -20.96
CA ASN A 445 11.09 56.91 -20.83
C ASN A 445 11.62 57.36 -22.19
N GLY A 446 11.76 58.69 -22.39
CA GLY A 446 12.13 59.25 -23.68
C GLY A 446 11.11 58.94 -24.77
N GLN A 447 11.52 58.16 -25.76
CA GLN A 447 10.69 57.71 -26.89
C GLN A 447 10.03 56.36 -26.68
N THR A 448 10.29 55.67 -25.54
CA THR A 448 9.82 54.31 -25.29
C THR A 448 8.71 54.29 -24.24
N ILE A 449 7.61 53.61 -24.57
CA ILE A 449 6.57 53.24 -23.62
C ILE A 449 6.65 51.75 -23.35
N THR A 450 6.56 51.36 -22.09
CA THR A 450 6.63 49.98 -21.65
C THR A 450 5.46 49.65 -20.71
N VAL A 451 4.83 48.51 -20.91
CA VAL A 451 3.89 47.91 -19.97
C VAL A 451 4.55 46.65 -19.38
N ASN A 452 4.70 46.62 -18.06
CA ASN A 452 5.26 45.46 -17.33
C ASN A 452 4.18 44.79 -16.49
N LEU A 453 3.93 43.50 -16.71
CA LEU A 453 3.09 42.69 -15.84
C LEU A 453 3.88 42.20 -14.62
N THR A 454 3.22 42.05 -13.47
CA THR A 454 3.82 41.38 -12.31
C THR A 454 3.94 39.86 -12.59
N GLU A 455 4.80 39.18 -11.86
CA GLU A 455 4.95 37.73 -11.95
C GLU A 455 3.60 37.02 -11.72
N ASP A 456 2.81 37.44 -10.73
CA ASP A 456 1.50 36.88 -10.45
C ASP A 456 0.49 37.14 -11.60
N GLN A 457 0.53 38.36 -12.21
CA GLN A 457 -0.31 38.66 -13.36
C GLN A 457 0.04 37.75 -14.54
N VAL A 458 1.32 37.52 -14.80
CA VAL A 458 1.78 36.61 -15.87
C VAL A 458 1.35 35.16 -15.59
N LYS A 459 1.62 34.65 -14.38
CA LYS A 459 1.29 33.28 -14.01
C LYS A 459 -0.20 32.97 -14.06
N ASN A 460 -1.05 33.95 -13.68
CA ASN A 460 -2.49 33.69 -13.56
C ASN A 460 -3.29 34.06 -14.82
N ASN A 461 -2.65 34.62 -15.85
CA ASN A 461 -3.35 35.13 -17.04
C ASN A 461 -2.80 34.59 -18.37
N GLY A 462 -2.17 33.39 -18.39
CA GLY A 462 -1.76 32.75 -19.64
C GLY A 462 -2.91 32.65 -20.64
N GLY A 463 -2.69 33.09 -21.89
CA GLY A 463 -3.69 33.13 -22.95
C GLY A 463 -4.70 34.28 -22.89
N LYS A 464 -4.68 35.12 -21.86
CA LYS A 464 -5.59 36.28 -21.72
C LYS A 464 -5.07 37.51 -22.46
N ASP A 465 -6.01 38.36 -22.93
CA ASP A 465 -5.69 39.53 -23.73
C ASP A 465 -4.99 40.61 -22.91
N VAL A 466 -3.98 41.24 -23.51
CA VAL A 466 -3.29 42.44 -23.02
C VAL A 466 -3.41 43.53 -24.08
N ASN A 467 -3.90 44.70 -23.68
CA ASN A 467 -4.05 45.84 -24.56
C ASN A 467 -3.26 47.02 -24.01
N LEU A 468 -2.58 47.76 -24.87
CA LEU A 468 -1.95 49.05 -24.60
C LEU A 468 -2.46 50.06 -25.61
N THR A 469 -2.90 51.21 -25.11
CA THR A 469 -3.37 52.37 -25.91
C THR A 469 -2.60 53.59 -25.49
N PHE A 470 -2.09 54.34 -26.47
CA PHE A 470 -1.45 55.64 -26.20
C PHE A 470 -1.59 56.58 -27.39
N THR A 471 -1.53 57.88 -27.12
CA THR A 471 -1.67 58.95 -28.10
C THR A 471 -0.30 59.60 -28.40
N ALA A 472 -0.01 59.79 -29.65
CA ALA A 472 1.20 60.43 -30.15
C ALA A 472 0.87 61.58 -31.11
N LYS A 473 1.86 62.40 -31.38
CA LYS A 473 1.82 63.45 -32.40
C LYS A 473 3.21 63.66 -33.01
N ILE A 474 3.25 64.33 -34.13
CA ILE A 474 4.50 64.76 -34.78
C ILE A 474 5.08 65.91 -33.98
N ARG A 475 6.36 65.88 -33.64
CA ARG A 475 7.04 66.96 -32.94
C ARG A 475 6.99 68.25 -33.77
N GLN A 476 6.78 69.39 -33.08
CA GLN A 476 6.75 70.67 -33.76
C GLN A 476 8.14 70.99 -34.33
N GLY A 477 8.16 71.49 -35.59
CA GLY A 477 9.36 71.99 -36.25
C GLY A 477 10.39 70.86 -36.74
N VAL A 478 10.08 69.56 -36.57
CA VAL A 478 10.99 68.50 -37.02
C VAL A 478 11.02 68.38 -38.56
N ASN A 479 12.17 67.99 -39.10
CA ASN A 479 12.35 67.67 -40.48
C ASN A 479 11.97 66.21 -40.78
N LEU A 480 11.01 65.98 -41.67
CA LEU A 480 10.51 64.68 -42.06
C LEU A 480 11.14 64.11 -43.34
N SER A 481 12.17 64.76 -43.90
CA SER A 481 12.77 64.36 -45.18
C SER A 481 13.32 62.93 -45.15
N GLY A 482 13.78 62.43 -44.00
CA GLY A 482 14.23 61.04 -43.83
C GLY A 482 13.13 59.99 -43.87
N TYR A 483 11.84 60.43 -43.87
CA TYR A 483 10.66 59.55 -43.91
C TYR A 483 9.88 59.65 -45.23
N ILE A 484 10.46 60.33 -46.24
CA ILE A 484 9.86 60.44 -47.58
C ILE A 484 10.25 59.22 -48.40
N LYS A 485 9.24 58.44 -48.80
CA LYS A 485 9.38 57.31 -49.70
C LYS A 485 8.37 57.44 -50.84
N ASP A 486 8.82 57.32 -52.07
CA ASP A 486 7.97 57.45 -53.29
C ASP A 486 7.11 58.73 -53.30
N GLY A 487 7.69 59.83 -52.83
CA GLY A 487 7.04 61.16 -52.80
C GLY A 487 6.01 61.36 -51.69
N LYS A 488 5.81 60.39 -50.82
CA LYS A 488 4.93 60.49 -49.61
C LYS A 488 5.76 60.36 -48.35
N THR A 489 5.39 61.17 -47.32
CA THR A 489 5.97 61.02 -46.00
C THR A 489 5.26 59.86 -45.30
N SER A 490 6.02 58.87 -44.82
CA SER A 490 5.46 57.74 -44.08
C SER A 490 6.33 57.49 -42.86
N ILE A 491 5.81 57.77 -41.67
CA ILE A 491 6.50 57.59 -40.38
C ILE A 491 6.08 56.25 -39.79
N PRO A 492 6.94 55.21 -39.87
CA PRO A 492 6.58 53.87 -39.43
C PRO A 492 6.67 53.77 -37.89
N ASN A 493 5.82 52.93 -37.30
CA ASN A 493 5.94 52.52 -35.93
C ASN A 493 5.63 51.05 -35.73
N LYS A 494 6.38 50.37 -34.82
CA LYS A 494 6.22 48.98 -34.45
C LYS A 494 6.22 48.88 -32.94
N ALA A 495 5.41 47.96 -32.43
CA ALA A 495 5.52 47.48 -31.05
C ALA A 495 6.17 46.13 -31.01
N SER A 496 6.62 45.73 -29.85
CA SER A 496 7.09 44.35 -29.56
C SER A 496 6.63 43.94 -28.18
N TYR A 497 6.57 42.64 -27.95
CA TYR A 497 6.60 42.12 -26.59
C TYR A 497 7.91 41.41 -26.31
N ARG A 498 8.28 41.40 -25.03
CA ARG A 498 9.34 40.54 -24.49
C ARG A 498 8.73 39.58 -23.50
N VAL A 499 9.09 38.32 -23.57
CA VAL A 499 8.67 37.25 -22.67
C VAL A 499 9.89 36.48 -22.17
N ASP A 500 9.87 36.11 -20.89
CA ASP A 500 10.84 35.19 -20.32
C ASP A 500 10.13 33.86 -19.96
N PHE A 501 10.75 32.77 -20.33
CA PHE A 501 10.37 31.41 -19.95
C PHE A 501 11.46 30.78 -19.07
N PRO A 502 11.18 29.73 -18.28
CA PRO A 502 12.21 29.01 -17.56
C PRO A 502 13.31 28.51 -18.54
N ASN A 503 14.57 28.87 -18.26
CA ASN A 503 15.74 28.53 -19.08
C ASN A 503 15.77 29.10 -20.51
N ASN A 504 14.85 29.99 -20.88
CA ASN A 504 14.84 30.70 -22.17
C ASN A 504 14.35 32.15 -22.00
N PRO A 505 15.16 33.04 -21.38
CA PRO A 505 14.81 34.43 -21.16
C PRO A 505 15.00 35.26 -22.44
N GLY A 506 14.20 36.33 -22.59
CA GLY A 506 14.41 37.37 -23.58
C GLY A 506 13.90 37.07 -24.97
N VAL A 507 12.90 36.19 -25.13
CA VAL A 507 12.20 36.00 -26.40
C VAL A 507 11.43 37.26 -26.73
N THR A 508 11.58 37.81 -27.96
CA THR A 508 10.90 38.99 -28.43
C THR A 508 10.14 38.74 -29.72
N LYS A 509 8.97 39.38 -29.88
CA LYS A 509 8.16 39.32 -31.10
C LYS A 509 7.65 40.70 -31.48
N ASP A 510 7.79 41.07 -32.74
CA ASP A 510 7.36 42.35 -33.26
C ASP A 510 5.93 42.27 -33.82
N SER A 511 5.23 43.41 -33.72
CA SER A 511 3.94 43.65 -34.38
C SER A 511 4.13 43.91 -35.89
N ASN A 512 3.00 44.00 -36.60
CA ASN A 512 2.97 44.66 -37.90
C ASN A 512 3.44 46.14 -37.75
N GLU A 513 4.00 46.69 -38.84
CA GLU A 513 4.36 48.10 -38.95
C GLU A 513 3.12 48.93 -39.29
N VAL A 514 2.95 50.06 -38.63
CA VAL A 514 1.79 50.96 -38.77
C VAL A 514 2.31 52.37 -39.07
N PRO A 515 2.19 52.83 -40.34
CA PRO A 515 2.68 54.16 -40.71
C PRO A 515 1.65 55.25 -40.48
N VAL A 516 2.16 56.46 -40.20
CA VAL A 516 1.41 57.70 -40.18
C VAL A 516 1.93 58.62 -41.27
N THR A 517 1.00 59.13 -42.07
CA THR A 517 1.28 60.01 -43.21
C THR A 517 0.71 61.41 -42.90
N PRO A 518 1.55 62.45 -42.64
CA PRO A 518 1.10 63.80 -42.52
C PRO A 518 0.81 64.41 -43.91
N PRO A 519 0.01 65.53 -43.97
CA PRO A 519 -0.19 66.20 -45.22
C PRO A 519 1.12 66.76 -45.79
N SER A 520 1.19 66.85 -47.13
CA SER A 520 2.34 67.47 -47.81
C SER A 520 2.54 68.90 -47.35
N PRO A 521 3.76 69.37 -47.11
CA PRO A 521 4.02 70.75 -46.74
C PRO A 521 3.49 71.70 -47.81
N GLU A 522 2.79 72.75 -47.37
CA GLU A 522 2.43 73.87 -48.25
C GLU A 522 3.70 74.64 -48.61
N ASN A 523 3.81 75.02 -49.89
CA ASN A 523 4.87 75.91 -50.31
C ASN A 523 4.68 77.27 -49.65
N PRO A 524 5.70 77.84 -48.99
CA PRO A 524 5.55 79.14 -48.35
C PRO A 524 5.33 80.23 -49.41
N PRO A 525 4.38 81.20 -49.19
CA PRO A 525 4.22 82.27 -50.14
C PRO A 525 5.44 83.19 -50.19
N ILE A 526 5.80 83.62 -51.37
CA ILE A 526 6.87 84.60 -51.57
C ILE A 526 6.23 85.94 -51.78
N GLU A 527 6.37 86.93 -50.85
CA GLU A 527 5.99 88.31 -51.04
C GLU A 527 7.23 89.15 -51.28
N LYS A 528 7.22 89.91 -52.38
CA LYS A 528 8.19 90.98 -52.68
C LYS A 528 7.58 92.32 -52.41
N LYS A 529 8.09 93.11 -51.47
CA LYS A 529 7.70 94.48 -51.23
C LYS A 529 8.71 95.45 -51.88
N VAL A 530 8.22 96.46 -52.63
CA VAL A 530 9.04 97.57 -53.13
C VAL A 530 8.84 98.69 -52.15
N ASN A 531 9.94 99.27 -51.66
CA ASN A 531 9.93 100.51 -50.85
C ASN A 531 9.77 101.71 -51.72
#